data_82223a5b411c3a6bbbcf9538acaf7504
#
_entry.id   82223a5b411c3a6bbbcf9538acaf7504
#
_cell.length_a   1.000
_cell.length_b   1.000
_cell.length_c   1.000
_cell.angle_alpha   90.00
_cell.angle_beta   90.00
_cell.angle_gamma   90.00
#
_symmetry.space_group_name_H-M   'P 1'
#
loop_
_entity.id
_entity.type
_entity.pdbx_description
1 polymer ?
#
loop_
_entity_poly.entity_id
_entity_poly.type
_entity_poly.pdbx_seq_one_letter_code
_entity_poly.pdbx_strand_id
1 'polypeptide(L)'
;AKGKTEFFGTPALTAKYFVENALEGFLPETAKAFARLCDDLPLNVRQGRAKLEKLGVTDIPKQAVTDTERAEPYALQCKNLWQRYEKNSPDILKGCDLGIRKGECYGLLGSNGGGKSTLLRVICGLCKPYMGTVSLFGKKQKAYKNGSLFREMLAFLPQEPVTMFVKESVREDLLQSGDKVTVE
;
A
#
# COMPACT_ATOMS: atom_id res chain seq x y z
N ALA A 1 -12.34 -17.77 23.08
CA ALA A 1 -12.89 -16.53 23.36
C ALA A 1 -13.59 -16.53 24.73
N LYS A 2 -14.30 -15.57 25.19
CA LYS A 2 -14.85 -15.40 26.57
C LYS A 2 -13.79 -15.33 27.70
N GLY A 3 -12.57 -14.80 27.39
CA GLY A 3 -11.53 -14.57 28.39
C GLY A 3 -10.86 -15.83 28.97
N LYS A 4 -11.02 -16.98 28.33
CA LYS A 4 -10.32 -18.22 28.71
C LYS A 4 -9.12 -18.44 27.78
N THR A 5 -7.99 -18.85 28.37
CA THR A 5 -6.82 -19.31 27.62
C THR A 5 -7.13 -20.71 27.05
N GLU A 6 -7.12 -20.83 25.73
CA GLU A 6 -7.38 -22.10 25.04
C GLU A 6 -6.10 -22.91 24.83
N PHE A 7 -4.98 -22.22 24.64
CA PHE A 7 -3.66 -22.85 24.48
C PHE A 7 -2.56 -21.97 25.08
N PHE A 8 -1.56 -22.58 25.66
CA PHE A 8 -0.34 -21.93 26.15
C PHE A 8 0.87 -22.78 25.79
N GLY A 9 1.85 -22.18 25.08
CA GLY A 9 3.04 -22.91 24.65
C GLY A 9 4.09 -22.00 24.04
N THR A 10 5.17 -22.61 23.57
CA THR A 10 6.19 -21.87 22.80
C THR A 10 5.62 -21.37 21.48
N PRO A 11 6.21 -20.35 20.86
CA PRO A 11 5.73 -19.84 19.55
C PRO A 11 5.60 -20.94 18.47
N ALA A 12 6.51 -21.93 18.46
CA ALA A 12 6.45 -23.05 17.52
C ALA A 12 5.25 -23.98 17.79
N LEU A 13 5.00 -24.31 19.05
CA LEU A 13 3.85 -25.13 19.46
C LEU A 13 2.53 -24.39 19.23
N THR A 14 2.50 -23.08 19.45
CA THR A 14 1.32 -22.26 19.16
C THR A 14 1.02 -22.22 17.67
N ALA A 15 2.06 -22.10 16.82
CA ALA A 15 1.88 -22.15 15.38
C ALA A 15 1.31 -23.50 14.91
N LYS A 16 1.81 -24.61 15.47
CA LYS A 16 1.28 -25.95 15.18
C LYS A 16 -0.19 -26.08 15.62
N TYR A 17 -0.52 -25.64 16.82
CA TYR A 17 -1.90 -25.61 17.32
C TYR A 17 -2.82 -24.81 16.37
N PHE A 18 -2.38 -23.69 15.82
CA PHE A 18 -3.18 -22.90 14.88
C PHE A 18 -3.46 -23.65 13.58
N VAL A 19 -2.51 -24.39 13.04
CA VAL A 19 -2.72 -25.23 11.85
C VAL A 19 -3.71 -26.35 12.14
N GLU A 20 -3.53 -27.06 13.25
CA GLU A 20 -4.36 -28.21 13.65
C GLU A 20 -5.83 -27.80 13.92
N ASN A 21 -6.07 -26.54 14.31
CA ASN A 21 -7.41 -26.03 14.64
C ASN A 21 -7.98 -25.07 13.59
N ALA A 22 -7.47 -25.08 12.37
CA ALA A 22 -7.91 -24.22 11.26
C ALA A 22 -7.87 -22.71 11.59
N LEU A 23 -6.92 -22.29 12.42
CA LEU A 23 -6.69 -20.89 12.84
C LEU A 23 -5.50 -20.28 12.08
N GLU A 24 -5.25 -20.70 10.86
CA GLU A 24 -4.11 -20.29 10.05
C GLU A 24 -4.05 -18.76 9.83
N GLY A 25 -5.19 -18.06 9.94
CA GLY A 25 -5.26 -16.60 9.85
C GLY A 25 -4.37 -15.87 10.84
N PHE A 26 -4.07 -16.47 11.98
CA PHE A 26 -3.23 -15.90 13.05
C PHE A 26 -1.74 -16.23 12.90
N LEU A 27 -1.36 -17.05 11.92
CA LEU A 27 0.03 -17.38 11.65
C LEU A 27 0.78 -16.22 10.97
N PRO A 28 2.10 -16.06 11.24
CA PRO A 28 2.97 -15.25 10.39
C PRO A 28 2.94 -15.75 8.93
N GLU A 29 3.08 -14.84 7.97
CA GLU A 29 3.04 -15.19 6.54
C GLU A 29 4.09 -16.26 6.16
N THR A 30 5.27 -16.23 6.77
CA THR A 30 6.28 -17.26 6.60
C THR A 30 5.79 -18.64 7.06
N ALA A 31 5.10 -18.72 8.19
CA ALA A 31 4.54 -19.98 8.69
C ALA A 31 3.40 -20.48 7.80
N LYS A 32 2.53 -19.60 7.32
CA LYS A 32 1.46 -19.94 6.36
C LYS A 32 2.02 -20.55 5.07
N ALA A 33 3.08 -19.97 4.52
CA ALA A 33 3.71 -20.46 3.30
C ALA A 33 4.24 -21.90 3.45
N PHE A 34 4.63 -22.31 4.66
CA PHE A 34 5.17 -23.63 4.96
C PHE A 34 4.17 -24.60 5.59
N ALA A 35 2.96 -24.16 5.94
CA ALA A 35 1.97 -24.97 6.67
C ALA A 35 1.60 -26.30 5.98
N ARG A 36 1.71 -26.34 4.64
CA ARG A 36 1.45 -27.53 3.82
C ARG A 36 2.72 -28.29 3.41
N LEU A 37 3.89 -27.78 3.77
CA LEU A 37 5.18 -28.32 3.30
C LEU A 37 5.96 -29.03 4.41
N CYS A 38 5.78 -28.63 5.67
CA CYS A 38 6.51 -29.22 6.80
C CYS A 38 5.82 -28.95 8.14
N ASP A 39 6.02 -29.87 9.08
CA ASP A 39 5.46 -29.81 10.45
C ASP A 39 6.16 -28.76 11.34
N ASP A 40 7.44 -28.49 11.07
CA ASP A 40 8.22 -27.51 11.81
C ASP A 40 8.15 -26.16 11.09
N LEU A 41 7.23 -25.29 11.51
CA LEU A 41 6.90 -24.06 10.82
C LEU A 41 7.93 -22.96 11.11
N PRO A 42 8.49 -22.28 10.08
CA PRO A 42 9.34 -21.13 10.26
C PRO A 42 8.51 -19.92 10.68
N LEU A 43 8.88 -19.29 11.79
CA LEU A 43 8.15 -18.14 12.33
C LEU A 43 8.66 -16.79 11.81
N ASN A 44 9.78 -16.79 11.11
CA ASN A 44 10.37 -15.58 10.51
C ASN A 44 11.09 -15.90 9.19
N VAL A 45 11.40 -14.84 8.43
CA VAL A 45 12.03 -14.94 7.11
C VAL A 45 13.37 -15.67 7.14
N ARG A 46 14.18 -15.47 8.20
CA ARG A 46 15.49 -16.12 8.34
C ARG A 46 15.35 -17.63 8.47
N GLN A 47 14.41 -18.09 9.30
CA GLN A 47 14.11 -19.52 9.45
C GLN A 47 13.53 -20.11 8.16
N GLY A 48 12.65 -19.37 7.48
CA GLY A 48 12.09 -19.79 6.20
C GLY A 48 13.15 -19.96 5.13
N ARG A 49 14.09 -19.02 5.01
CA ARG A 49 15.21 -19.11 4.07
C ARG A 49 16.11 -20.31 4.35
N ALA A 50 16.50 -20.52 5.61
CA ALA A 50 17.32 -21.67 5.99
C ALA A 50 16.63 -23.01 5.69
N LYS A 51 15.29 -23.06 5.75
CA LYS A 51 14.53 -24.25 5.37
C LYS A 51 14.48 -24.46 3.87
N LEU A 52 14.28 -23.41 3.08
CA LEU A 52 14.33 -23.51 1.62
C LEU A 52 15.70 -24.01 1.13
N GLU A 53 16.78 -23.51 1.72
CA GLU A 53 18.14 -23.99 1.44
C GLU A 53 18.29 -25.49 1.75
N LYS A 54 17.77 -25.97 2.89
CA LYS A 54 17.79 -27.41 3.25
C LYS A 54 16.93 -28.28 2.32
N LEU A 55 15.85 -27.70 1.77
CA LEU A 55 14.99 -28.38 0.78
C LEU A 55 15.57 -28.34 -0.65
N GLY A 56 16.79 -27.80 -0.83
CA GLY A 56 17.45 -27.69 -2.13
C GLY A 56 16.85 -26.60 -3.03
N VAL A 57 16.01 -25.72 -2.50
CA VAL A 57 15.46 -24.57 -3.21
C VAL A 57 16.47 -23.43 -3.08
N THR A 58 17.52 -23.48 -3.90
CA THR A 58 18.61 -22.47 -3.88
C THR A 58 18.39 -21.31 -4.84
N ASP A 59 17.55 -21.50 -5.83
CA ASP A 59 17.25 -20.46 -6.84
C ASP A 59 15.74 -20.40 -7.05
N ILE A 60 15.10 -19.47 -6.38
CA ILE A 60 13.80 -18.99 -6.85
C ILE A 60 14.16 -18.18 -8.11
N PRO A 61 13.77 -18.66 -9.32
CA PRO A 61 13.96 -17.81 -10.48
C PRO A 61 13.33 -16.48 -10.12
N LYS A 62 14.16 -15.44 -9.99
CA LYS A 62 13.65 -14.08 -10.05
C LYS A 62 12.91 -14.06 -11.37
N GLN A 63 11.57 -14.20 -11.32
CA GLN A 63 10.79 -13.75 -12.45
C GLN A 63 11.32 -12.33 -12.65
N ALA A 64 12.21 -12.21 -13.63
CA ALA A 64 12.49 -10.91 -14.18
C ALA A 64 11.10 -10.42 -14.54
N VAL A 65 10.57 -9.50 -13.71
CA VAL A 65 9.53 -8.62 -14.18
C VAL A 65 10.23 -7.95 -15.33
N THR A 66 10.16 -8.58 -16.49
CA THR A 66 10.49 -7.93 -17.73
C THR A 66 9.56 -6.73 -17.67
N ASP A 67 10.13 -5.58 -17.39
CA ASP A 67 9.62 -4.31 -17.84
C ASP A 67 9.57 -4.44 -19.37
N THR A 68 8.62 -5.26 -19.82
CA THR A 68 8.14 -5.13 -21.18
C THR A 68 7.81 -3.66 -21.23
N GLU A 69 8.57 -2.92 -22.04
CA GLU A 69 8.28 -1.54 -22.38
C GLU A 69 6.85 -1.50 -22.88
N ARG A 70 5.92 -1.48 -21.92
CA ARG A 70 4.52 -1.27 -22.26
C ARG A 70 4.49 0.14 -22.78
N ALA A 71 4.19 0.28 -24.05
CA ALA A 71 4.05 1.56 -24.75
C ALA A 71 2.89 2.42 -24.17
N GLU A 72 2.28 1.97 -23.09
CA GLU A 72 1.18 2.65 -22.41
C GLU A 72 1.66 3.96 -21.77
N PRO A 73 0.92 5.05 -21.98
CA PRO A 73 1.26 6.34 -21.40
C PRO A 73 1.16 6.31 -19.88
N TYR A 74 1.97 7.13 -19.21
CA TYR A 74 1.89 7.28 -17.77
C TYR A 74 0.54 7.88 -17.34
N ALA A 75 -0.15 7.15 -16.46
CA ALA A 75 -1.30 7.69 -15.75
C ALA A 75 -0.87 8.69 -14.67
N LEU A 76 0.26 8.42 -14.00
CA LEU A 76 0.90 9.30 -13.03
C LEU A 76 2.40 9.39 -13.30
N GLN A 77 2.94 10.59 -13.29
CA GLN A 77 4.37 10.82 -13.35
C GLN A 77 4.79 11.91 -12.36
N CYS A 78 5.69 11.56 -11.48
CA CYS A 78 6.37 12.47 -10.58
C CYS A 78 7.82 12.62 -11.03
N LYS A 79 8.33 13.84 -11.10
CA LYS A 79 9.70 14.12 -11.48
C LYS A 79 10.38 15.01 -10.48
N ASN A 80 11.48 14.51 -9.89
CA ASN A 80 12.37 15.22 -8.98
C ASN A 80 11.61 15.96 -7.88
N LEU A 81 10.72 15.25 -7.16
CA LEU A 81 9.89 15.85 -6.11
C LEU A 81 10.69 16.07 -4.83
N TRP A 82 10.64 17.32 -4.34
CA TRP A 82 11.19 17.71 -3.05
C TRP A 82 10.08 18.31 -2.20
N GLN A 83 9.96 17.85 -0.97
CA GLN A 83 8.94 18.32 -0.04
C GLN A 83 9.43 18.34 1.39
N ARG A 84 9.06 19.41 2.11
CA ARG A 84 9.18 19.58 3.55
C ARG A 84 7.96 20.32 4.06
N TYR A 85 7.60 20.12 5.31
CA TYR A 85 6.41 20.77 5.86
C TYR A 85 6.67 22.25 6.20
N GLU A 86 7.85 22.55 6.71
CA GLU A 86 8.23 23.91 7.08
C GLU A 86 9.56 24.30 6.41
N LYS A 87 9.78 25.60 6.23
CA LYS A 87 10.96 26.12 5.51
C LYS A 87 12.29 25.64 6.10
N ASN A 88 12.35 25.45 7.42
CA ASN A 88 13.55 25.04 8.15
C ASN A 88 13.53 23.56 8.61
N SER A 89 12.50 22.79 8.24
CA SER A 89 12.43 21.36 8.58
C SER A 89 13.20 20.52 7.56
N PRO A 90 13.64 19.32 7.95
CA PRO A 90 14.29 18.38 7.03
C PRO A 90 13.39 18.01 5.87
N ASP A 91 14.00 17.78 4.71
CA ASP A 91 13.27 17.29 3.54
C ASP A 91 12.78 15.87 3.76
N ILE A 92 11.49 15.66 3.51
CA ILE A 92 10.82 14.36 3.58
C ILE A 92 10.89 13.66 2.23
N LEU A 93 10.62 14.39 1.14
CA LEU A 93 10.88 13.89 -0.20
C LEU A 93 12.16 14.55 -0.71
N LYS A 94 13.07 13.75 -1.25
CA LYS A 94 14.42 14.17 -1.67
C LYS A 94 14.68 13.70 -3.09
N GLY A 95 14.21 14.45 -4.09
CA GLY A 95 14.36 14.11 -5.49
C GLY A 95 13.59 12.85 -5.89
N CYS A 96 12.36 12.67 -5.40
CA CYS A 96 11.58 11.48 -5.63
C CYS A 96 11.02 11.46 -7.07
N ASP A 97 11.34 10.38 -7.80
CA ASP A 97 10.78 10.05 -9.10
C ASP A 97 9.83 8.86 -8.99
N LEU A 98 8.70 8.92 -9.68
CA LEU A 98 7.70 7.85 -9.74
C LEU A 98 6.96 7.90 -11.07
N GLY A 99 6.83 6.75 -11.72
CA GLY A 99 5.98 6.59 -12.89
C GLY A 99 5.04 5.42 -12.71
N ILE A 100 3.74 5.63 -12.88
CA ILE A 100 2.71 4.60 -12.88
C ILE A 100 2.00 4.66 -14.23
N ARG A 101 1.95 3.55 -14.93
CA ARG A 101 1.28 3.45 -16.23
C ARG A 101 -0.20 3.18 -16.07
N LYS A 102 -0.96 3.40 -17.11
CA LYS A 102 -2.40 3.10 -17.12
C LYS A 102 -2.64 1.61 -16.88
N GLY A 103 -3.55 1.27 -15.95
CA GLY A 103 -3.89 -0.10 -15.60
C GLY A 103 -2.92 -0.81 -14.66
N GLU A 104 -1.84 -0.14 -14.20
CA GLU A 104 -0.93 -0.72 -13.22
C GLU A 104 -1.47 -0.61 -11.79
N CYS A 105 -1.22 -1.66 -11.00
CA CYS A 105 -1.34 -1.66 -9.56
C CYS A 105 0.05 -1.48 -8.94
N TYR A 106 0.27 -0.42 -8.19
CA TYR A 106 1.58 -0.06 -7.66
C TYR A 106 1.62 -0.10 -6.14
N GLY A 107 2.53 -0.90 -5.56
CA GLY A 107 2.76 -1.00 -4.13
C GLY A 107 3.86 -0.04 -3.65
N LEU A 108 3.51 0.92 -2.78
CA LEU A 108 4.47 1.84 -2.17
C LEU A 108 4.90 1.31 -0.80
N LEU A 109 6.09 0.72 -0.72
CA LEU A 109 6.64 0.10 0.49
C LEU A 109 7.75 0.96 1.10
N GLY A 110 7.94 0.86 2.40
CA GLY A 110 8.98 1.56 3.13
C GLY A 110 8.70 1.66 4.63
N SER A 111 9.71 2.08 5.40
CA SER A 111 9.62 2.28 6.85
C SER A 111 8.60 3.35 7.25
N ASN A 112 8.17 3.33 8.52
CA ASN A 112 7.37 4.42 9.08
C ASN A 112 8.20 5.72 9.07
N GLY A 113 7.56 6.84 8.71
CA GLY A 113 8.27 8.10 8.51
C GLY A 113 9.00 8.25 7.16
N GLY A 114 9.06 7.21 6.31
CA GLY A 114 9.75 7.23 5.01
C GLY A 114 9.08 8.08 3.92
N GLY A 115 8.12 8.94 4.24
CA GLY A 115 7.54 9.89 3.29
C GLY A 115 6.39 9.34 2.42
N LYS A 116 5.96 8.08 2.60
CA LYS A 116 4.88 7.47 1.79
C LYS A 116 3.60 8.30 1.76
N SER A 117 3.08 8.64 2.92
CA SER A 117 1.86 9.46 3.04
C SER A 117 2.06 10.88 2.51
N THR A 118 3.28 11.43 2.66
CA THR A 118 3.62 12.74 2.10
C THR A 118 3.62 12.70 0.59
N LEU A 119 4.19 11.66 -0.03
CA LEU A 119 4.17 11.47 -1.47
C LEU A 119 2.73 11.37 -1.99
N LEU A 120 1.88 10.58 -1.37
CA LEU A 120 0.47 10.48 -1.74
C LEU A 120 -0.26 11.83 -1.62
N ARG A 121 -0.03 12.59 -0.54
CA ARG A 121 -0.59 13.94 -0.37
C ARG A 121 -0.11 14.91 -1.45
N VAL A 122 1.16 14.81 -1.87
CA VAL A 122 1.69 15.61 -2.98
C VAL A 122 1.04 15.21 -4.29
N ILE A 123 0.89 13.92 -4.58
CA ILE A 123 0.19 13.41 -5.78
C ILE A 123 -1.26 13.90 -5.81
N CYS A 124 -1.93 13.92 -4.67
CA CYS A 124 -3.30 14.42 -4.54
C CYS A 124 -3.42 15.96 -4.58
N GLY A 125 -2.30 16.69 -4.56
CA GLY A 125 -2.33 18.16 -4.50
C GLY A 125 -2.70 18.73 -3.14
N LEU A 126 -2.78 17.91 -2.11
CA LEU A 126 -3.02 18.32 -0.72
C LEU A 126 -1.79 19.00 -0.10
N CYS A 127 -0.60 18.69 -0.63
CA CYS A 127 0.65 19.36 -0.31
C CYS A 127 1.33 19.82 -1.60
N LYS A 128 1.94 21.01 -1.58
CA LYS A 128 2.70 21.52 -2.73
C LYS A 128 4.18 21.19 -2.54
N PRO A 129 4.81 20.45 -3.45
CA PRO A 129 6.26 20.30 -3.43
C PRO A 129 6.91 21.66 -3.74
N TYR A 130 8.02 21.96 -3.10
CA TYR A 130 8.75 23.20 -3.39
C TYR A 130 9.61 23.06 -4.66
N MET A 131 9.94 21.81 -5.07
CA MET A 131 10.63 21.52 -6.32
C MET A 131 10.07 20.24 -6.95
N GLY A 132 10.14 20.14 -8.27
CA GLY A 132 9.66 19.02 -9.05
C GLY A 132 8.25 19.21 -9.63
N THR A 133 7.76 18.19 -10.31
CA THR A 133 6.48 18.22 -11.00
C THR A 133 5.69 16.93 -10.82
N VAL A 134 4.38 17.06 -10.73
CA VAL A 134 3.41 15.97 -10.80
C VAL A 134 2.57 16.14 -12.05
N SER A 135 2.43 15.08 -12.83
CA SER A 135 1.56 15.02 -14.01
C SER A 135 0.64 13.82 -13.90
N LEU A 136 -0.63 14.01 -14.24
CA LEU A 136 -1.64 12.96 -14.30
C LEU A 136 -2.19 12.92 -15.72
N PHE A 137 -2.19 11.73 -16.33
CA PHE A 137 -2.62 11.52 -17.72
C PHE A 137 -2.01 12.54 -18.71
N GLY A 138 -0.70 12.78 -18.58
CA GLY A 138 0.06 13.72 -19.43
C GLY A 138 -0.14 15.21 -19.10
N LYS A 139 -1.07 15.56 -18.20
CA LYS A 139 -1.39 16.94 -17.84
C LYS A 139 -0.83 17.30 -16.47
N LYS A 140 -0.15 18.45 -16.35
CA LYS A 140 0.39 18.90 -15.05
C LYS A 140 -0.72 19.06 -14.02
N GLN A 141 -0.50 18.58 -12.80
CA GLN A 141 -1.46 18.67 -11.70
C GLN A 141 -2.01 20.10 -11.49
N LYS A 142 -1.15 21.11 -11.61
CA LYS A 142 -1.53 22.53 -11.50
C LYS A 142 -2.56 22.99 -12.53
N ALA A 143 -2.77 22.25 -13.61
CA ALA A 143 -3.74 22.58 -14.66
C ALA A 143 -5.16 22.11 -14.32
N TYR A 144 -5.32 21.23 -13.32
CA TYR A 144 -6.63 20.85 -12.80
C TYR A 144 -7.10 21.90 -11.80
N LYS A 145 -8.11 22.68 -12.19
CA LYS A 145 -8.67 23.79 -11.40
C LYS A 145 -10.03 23.38 -10.81
N ASN A 146 -10.48 24.11 -9.81
CA ASN A 146 -11.84 24.01 -9.25
C ASN A 146 -12.26 22.58 -8.82
N GLY A 147 -11.33 21.82 -8.29
CA GLY A 147 -11.61 20.45 -7.80
C GLY A 147 -11.78 19.40 -8.90
N SER A 148 -11.55 19.74 -10.19
CA SER A 148 -11.69 18.78 -11.30
C SER A 148 -10.78 17.56 -11.15
N LEU A 149 -9.66 17.69 -10.45
CA LEU A 149 -8.76 16.58 -10.17
C LEU A 149 -9.47 15.41 -9.46
N PHE A 150 -10.23 15.71 -8.40
CA PHE A 150 -10.94 14.69 -7.61
C PHE A 150 -12.29 14.30 -8.21
N ARG A 151 -12.89 15.13 -9.03
CA ARG A 151 -14.17 14.82 -9.67
C ARG A 151 -14.04 13.82 -10.81
N GLU A 152 -12.91 13.84 -11.52
CA GLU A 152 -12.77 13.14 -12.80
C GLU A 152 -11.60 12.16 -12.86
N MET A 153 -10.51 12.44 -12.14
CA MET A 153 -9.23 11.80 -12.41
C MET A 153 -8.64 11.01 -11.23
N LEU A 154 -8.95 11.37 -9.99
CA LEU A 154 -8.27 10.85 -8.83
C LEU A 154 -9.24 10.60 -7.68
N ALA A 155 -9.17 9.43 -7.09
CA ALA A 155 -9.77 9.14 -5.78
C ALA A 155 -8.65 8.96 -4.74
N PHE A 156 -8.84 9.48 -3.54
CA PHE A 156 -7.91 9.33 -2.43
C PHE A 156 -8.63 8.76 -1.22
N LEU A 157 -8.14 7.62 -0.72
CA LEU A 157 -8.61 7.01 0.51
C LEU A 157 -7.54 7.23 1.59
N PRO A 158 -7.81 8.02 2.64
CA PRO A 158 -6.88 8.23 3.74
C PRO A 158 -6.75 6.98 4.62
N GLN A 159 -5.74 6.96 5.49
CA GLN A 159 -5.49 5.88 6.43
C GLN A 159 -6.66 5.70 7.42
N GLU A 160 -7.34 6.78 7.77
CA GLU A 160 -8.56 6.80 8.58
C GLU A 160 -9.75 7.21 7.71
N PRO A 161 -10.42 6.26 7.04
CA PRO A 161 -11.50 6.56 6.10
C PRO A 161 -12.70 7.26 6.75
N VAL A 162 -12.91 7.03 8.05
CA VAL A 162 -14.02 7.63 8.82
C VAL A 162 -13.98 9.17 8.77
N THR A 163 -12.80 9.76 8.64
CA THR A 163 -12.63 11.22 8.55
C THR A 163 -13.18 11.82 7.25
N MET A 164 -13.53 11.00 6.27
CA MET A 164 -14.12 11.44 5.01
C MET A 164 -15.64 11.60 5.08
N PHE A 165 -16.27 10.93 6.04
CA PHE A 165 -17.73 11.00 6.20
C PHE A 165 -18.10 12.27 6.98
N VAL A 166 -18.90 13.12 6.35
CA VAL A 166 -19.33 14.43 6.88
C VAL A 166 -20.74 14.36 7.44
N LYS A 167 -21.53 13.40 6.98
CA LYS A 167 -22.94 13.22 7.36
C LYS A 167 -23.15 12.04 8.30
N GLU A 168 -24.29 12.01 8.96
CA GLU A 168 -24.67 10.93 9.89
C GLU A 168 -25.05 9.64 9.16
N SER A 169 -25.42 9.72 7.88
CA SER A 169 -25.78 8.56 7.07
C SER A 169 -25.00 8.50 5.75
N VAL A 170 -24.70 7.28 5.31
CA VAL A 170 -24.03 7.01 4.02
C VAL A 170 -24.85 7.59 2.85
N ARG A 171 -26.18 7.53 2.95
CA ARG A 171 -27.07 8.08 1.92
C ARG A 171 -26.88 9.58 1.74
N GLU A 172 -26.81 10.31 2.84
CA GLU A 172 -26.63 11.78 2.81
C GLU A 172 -25.25 12.17 2.29
N ASP A 173 -24.19 11.43 2.65
CA ASP A 173 -22.84 11.65 2.13
C ASP A 173 -22.80 11.40 0.61
N LEU A 174 -23.43 10.33 0.13
CA LEU A 174 -23.49 10.03 -1.31
C LEU A 174 -24.28 11.09 -2.08
N LEU A 175 -25.42 11.56 -1.57
CA LEU A 175 -26.21 12.62 -2.20
C LEU A 175 -25.46 13.95 -2.26
N GLN A 176 -24.61 14.26 -1.27
CA GLN A 176 -23.78 15.45 -1.27
C GLN A 176 -22.61 15.36 -2.27
N SER A 177 -22.14 14.14 -2.57
CA SER A 177 -20.95 13.93 -3.39
C SER A 177 -21.17 14.10 -4.90
N GLY A 178 -22.39 14.15 -5.39
CA GLY A 178 -22.64 14.37 -6.81
C GLY A 178 -24.10 14.34 -7.25
N ASP A 179 -24.44 15.22 -8.18
CA ASP A 179 -25.75 15.36 -8.82
C ASP A 179 -26.19 14.11 -9.66
N LYS A 180 -25.46 13.02 -9.64
CA LYS A 180 -25.67 11.84 -10.49
C LYS A 180 -25.71 10.50 -9.76
N VAL A 181 -25.70 10.49 -8.44
CA VAL A 181 -25.80 9.23 -7.68
C VAL A 181 -27.28 8.90 -7.50
N THR A 182 -27.77 7.93 -8.27
CA THR A 182 -29.07 7.32 -8.01
C THR A 182 -28.87 6.35 -6.83
N VAL A 183 -29.42 6.73 -5.68
CA VAL A 183 -29.45 5.88 -4.49
C VAL A 183 -30.80 5.19 -4.47
N GLU A 184 -30.86 3.93 -4.95
CA GLU A 184 -32.03 3.06 -4.81
C GLU A 184 -32.14 2.50 -3.38
#